data_59e07f11209bff0a6106b57c459ed66b
#
_entry.id   59e07f11209bff0a6106b57c459ed66b
#
_cell.length_a   1.000
_cell.length_b   1.000
_cell.length_c   1.000
_cell.angle_alpha   90.00
_cell.angle_beta   90.00
_cell.angle_gamma   90.00
#
_symmetry.space_group_name_H-M   'P 1'
#
loop_
_entity.id
_entity.type
_entity.pdbx_description
1 polymer ?
#
loop_
_entity_poly.entity_id
_entity_poly.type
_entity_poly.pdbx_seq_one_letter_code
_entity_poly.pdbx_strand_id
1 'polypeptide(L)'
;MMIAEEKKTAARAISTLKVMFPSFAAKMDDDDEWMNLLIEEWAKGLSGIPMVDVLHGIELVRRSGSEFAPSLPKFIEYCGGRPKLNKGL
;
A
#
# COMPACT_ATOMS: atom_id res chain seq x y z
N MET A 1 -11.26 -4.32 -15.12
CA MET A 1 -12.02 -3.57 -14.16
C MET A 1 -11.61 -3.92 -12.75
N MET A 2 -11.56 -2.93 -11.89
CA MET A 2 -11.12 -3.15 -10.53
C MET A 2 -12.28 -3.52 -9.66
N ILE A 3 -12.14 -4.57 -8.86
CA ILE A 3 -13.23 -4.98 -8.00
C ILE A 3 -13.16 -4.22 -6.68
N ALA A 4 -14.30 -4.15 -6.03
CA ALA A 4 -14.43 -3.38 -4.81
C ALA A 4 -13.49 -3.89 -3.71
N GLU A 5 -13.23 -5.18 -3.70
CA GLU A 5 -12.37 -5.76 -2.69
C GLU A 5 -10.94 -5.27 -2.78
N GLU A 6 -10.45 -5.10 -4.00
CA GLU A 6 -9.09 -4.60 -4.19
C GLU A 6 -8.99 -3.16 -3.70
N LYS A 7 -10.02 -2.37 -3.96
CA LYS A 7 -10.01 -1.00 -3.47
C LYS A 7 -10.12 -0.95 -1.96
N LYS A 8 -10.86 -1.85 -1.37
CA LYS A 8 -10.95 -1.91 0.08
C LYS A 8 -9.61 -2.23 0.70
N THR A 9 -8.89 -3.18 0.11
CA THR A 9 -7.57 -3.54 0.60
C THR A 9 -6.64 -2.35 0.53
N ALA A 10 -6.65 -1.66 -0.61
CA ALA A 10 -5.79 -0.49 -0.79
C ALA A 10 -6.15 0.61 0.19
N ALA A 11 -7.44 0.87 0.36
CA ALA A 11 -7.89 1.91 1.26
C ALA A 11 -7.48 1.60 2.69
N ARG A 12 -7.56 0.34 3.08
CA ARG A 12 -7.16 -0.05 4.42
C ARG A 12 -5.67 0.15 4.64
N ALA A 13 -4.86 -0.24 3.65
CA ALA A 13 -3.42 -0.06 3.76
C ALA A 13 -3.07 1.41 3.85
N ILE A 14 -3.66 2.21 2.97
CA ILE A 14 -3.38 3.64 2.96
C ILE A 14 -3.82 4.31 4.25
N SER A 15 -5.00 3.94 4.75
CA SER A 15 -5.49 4.52 5.99
C SER A 15 -4.59 4.20 7.17
N THR A 16 -4.10 2.97 7.21
CA THR A 16 -3.20 2.56 8.28
C THR A 16 -1.89 3.33 8.20
N LEU A 17 -1.38 3.49 6.98
CA LEU A 17 -0.14 4.25 6.79
C LEU A 17 -0.33 5.71 7.17
N LYS A 18 -1.51 6.27 6.94
CA LYS A 18 -1.79 7.64 7.36
C LYS A 18 -1.67 7.79 8.86
N VAL A 19 -2.14 6.79 9.59
CA VAL A 19 -2.06 6.82 11.04
C VAL A 19 -0.62 6.74 11.50
N MET A 20 0.18 5.93 10.82
CA MET A 20 1.56 5.71 11.24
C MET A 20 2.51 6.81 10.80
N PHE A 21 2.20 7.49 9.69
CA PHE A 21 3.10 8.47 9.11
C PHE A 21 2.40 9.81 8.93
N PRO A 22 2.57 10.73 9.86
CA PRO A 22 1.85 12.01 9.80
C PRO A 22 2.12 12.83 8.54
N SER A 23 3.34 12.78 8.01
CA SER A 23 3.61 13.55 6.81
C SER A 23 2.89 12.97 5.60
N PHE A 24 2.65 11.68 5.59
CA PHE A 24 1.87 11.03 4.56
C PHE A 24 0.42 11.51 4.65
N ALA A 25 -0.11 11.57 5.86
CA ALA A 25 -1.47 12.03 6.07
C ALA A 25 -1.63 13.49 5.65
N ALA A 26 -0.63 14.31 5.93
CA ALA A 26 -0.71 15.72 5.59
C ALA A 26 -0.87 15.94 4.10
N LYS A 27 -0.24 15.10 3.29
CA LYS A 27 -0.35 15.23 1.85
C LYS A 27 -1.72 14.87 1.33
N MET A 28 -2.44 14.07 2.05
CA MET A 28 -3.72 13.55 1.59
C MET A 28 -4.91 14.40 1.97
N ASP A 29 -4.71 15.34 2.87
CA ASP A 29 -5.86 16.03 3.45
C ASP A 29 -6.56 17.01 2.53
N ASP A 30 -5.87 17.46 1.50
CA ASP A 30 -6.40 18.56 0.73
C ASP A 30 -6.94 18.22 -0.65
N ASP A 31 -6.80 16.98 -1.11
CA ASP A 31 -7.11 16.70 -2.50
C ASP A 31 -7.77 15.34 -2.66
N ASP A 32 -9.08 15.36 -2.83
CA ASP A 32 -9.84 14.12 -3.00
C ASP A 32 -9.51 13.41 -4.29
N GLU A 33 -9.22 14.15 -5.33
CA GLU A 33 -8.85 13.56 -6.60
C GLU A 33 -7.55 12.80 -6.48
N TRP A 34 -6.60 13.40 -5.80
CA TRP A 34 -5.31 12.76 -5.60
C TRP A 34 -5.46 11.50 -4.76
N MET A 35 -6.32 11.57 -3.75
CA MET A 35 -6.57 10.42 -2.90
C MET A 35 -7.22 9.28 -3.69
N ASN A 36 -8.17 9.61 -4.54
CA ASN A 36 -8.82 8.59 -5.36
C ASN A 36 -7.83 7.92 -6.31
N LEU A 37 -6.97 8.71 -6.91
CA LEU A 37 -5.96 8.17 -7.79
C LEU A 37 -4.98 7.29 -7.02
N LEU A 38 -4.61 7.71 -5.84
CA LEU A 38 -3.72 6.94 -4.99
C LEU A 38 -4.32 5.57 -4.67
N ILE A 39 -5.58 5.56 -4.27
CA ILE A 39 -6.26 4.33 -3.95
C ILE A 39 -6.31 3.41 -5.18
N GLU A 40 -6.59 3.99 -6.33
CA GLU A 40 -6.64 3.22 -7.56
C GLU A 40 -5.30 2.57 -7.88
N GLU A 41 -4.23 3.36 -7.80
CA GLU A 41 -2.91 2.83 -8.13
C GLU A 41 -2.47 1.76 -7.12
N TRP A 42 -2.76 1.99 -5.86
CA TRP A 42 -2.42 0.99 -4.85
C TRP A 42 -3.25 -0.27 -5.00
N ALA A 43 -4.52 -0.12 -5.40
CA ALA A 43 -5.34 -1.29 -5.65
C ALA A 43 -4.77 -2.14 -6.78
N LYS A 44 -4.29 -1.48 -7.83
CA LYS A 44 -3.65 -2.20 -8.93
C LYS A 44 -2.39 -2.91 -8.46
N GLY A 45 -1.58 -2.22 -7.69
CA GLY A 45 -0.33 -2.79 -7.22
C GLY A 45 -0.52 -3.95 -6.25
N LEU A 46 -1.58 -3.89 -5.47
CA LEU A 46 -1.84 -4.93 -4.48
C LEU A 46 -2.76 -6.02 -5.02
N SER A 47 -3.16 -5.93 -6.27
CA SER A 47 -4.03 -6.92 -6.87
C SER A 47 -3.37 -8.28 -6.79
N GLY A 48 -4.13 -9.27 -6.34
CA GLY A 48 -3.60 -10.61 -6.22
C GLY A 48 -2.85 -10.90 -4.93
N ILE A 49 -2.61 -9.88 -4.12
CA ILE A 49 -1.94 -10.09 -2.84
C ILE A 49 -2.99 -10.27 -1.76
N PRO A 50 -2.99 -11.41 -1.07
CA PRO A 50 -4.01 -11.66 -0.04
C PRO A 50 -3.93 -10.65 1.10
N MET A 51 -5.05 -10.41 1.73
CA MET A 51 -5.11 -9.46 2.84
C MET A 51 -4.12 -9.82 3.94
N VAL A 52 -3.93 -11.11 4.20
CA VAL A 52 -3.01 -11.51 5.26
C VAL A 52 -1.59 -11.04 4.94
N ASP A 53 -1.22 -11.06 3.66
CA ASP A 53 0.11 -10.60 3.27
C ASP A 53 0.21 -9.09 3.33
N VAL A 54 -0.88 -8.39 3.02
CA VAL A 54 -0.91 -6.94 3.14
C VAL A 54 -0.74 -6.53 4.60
N LEU A 55 -1.43 -7.21 5.49
CA LEU A 55 -1.30 -6.91 6.91
C LEU A 55 0.09 -7.22 7.43
N HIS A 56 0.70 -8.27 6.90
CA HIS A 56 2.07 -8.59 7.26
C HIS A 56 3.02 -7.49 6.77
N GLY A 57 2.78 -6.99 5.57
CA GLY A 57 3.58 -5.89 5.05
C GLY A 57 3.48 -4.65 5.91
N ILE A 58 2.26 -4.35 6.38
CA ILE A 58 2.07 -3.21 7.28
C ILE A 58 2.86 -3.40 8.56
N GLU A 59 2.88 -4.62 9.07
CA GLU A 59 3.63 -4.90 10.29
C GLU A 59 5.13 -4.70 10.08
N LEU A 60 5.64 -5.12 8.93
CA LEU A 60 7.06 -4.92 8.62
C LEU A 60 7.39 -3.44 8.48
N VAL A 61 6.49 -2.67 7.89
CA VAL A 61 6.68 -1.23 7.79
C VAL A 61 6.73 -0.61 9.18
N ARG A 62 5.83 -1.06 10.06
CA ARG A 62 5.79 -0.55 11.41
C ARG A 62 7.10 -0.74 12.13
N ARG A 63 7.77 -1.85 11.84
CA ARG A 63 9.03 -2.18 12.52
C ARG A 63 10.26 -1.70 11.78
N SER A 64 10.07 -1.05 10.64
CA SER A 64 11.21 -0.68 9.80
C SER A 64 12.04 0.47 10.34
N GLY A 65 11.46 1.27 11.21
CA GLY A 65 12.17 2.42 11.73
C GLY A 65 12.19 3.61 10.80
N SER A 66 11.51 3.51 9.68
CA SER A 66 11.48 4.60 8.72
C SER A 66 10.57 5.72 9.20
N GLU A 67 10.94 6.96 8.91
CA GLU A 67 10.12 8.11 9.26
C GLU A 67 9.12 8.44 8.16
N PHE A 68 9.28 7.82 6.99
CA PHE A 68 8.43 8.13 5.85
C PHE A 68 7.71 6.89 5.36
N ALA A 69 6.49 7.09 4.87
CA ALA A 69 5.72 5.99 4.31
C ALA A 69 6.45 5.43 3.09
N PRO A 70 6.38 4.13 2.88
CA PRO A 70 7.02 3.53 1.72
C PRO A 70 6.29 3.88 0.44
N SER A 71 7.01 3.85 -0.68
CA SER A 71 6.37 3.96 -1.97
C SER A 71 5.60 2.66 -2.22
N LEU A 72 4.74 2.69 -3.22
CA LEU A 72 3.96 1.49 -3.55
C LEU A 72 4.86 0.29 -3.87
N PRO A 73 5.88 0.43 -4.74
CA PRO A 73 6.73 -0.72 -5.02
C PRO A 73 7.42 -1.28 -3.78
N LYS A 74 7.84 -0.38 -2.90
CA LYS A 74 8.49 -0.82 -1.67
C LYS A 74 7.50 -1.54 -0.77
N PHE A 75 6.28 -1.05 -0.70
CA PHE A 75 5.27 -1.69 0.12
C PHE A 75 4.96 -3.08 -0.39
N ILE A 76 4.91 -3.23 -1.72
CA ILE A 76 4.67 -4.53 -2.31
C ILE A 76 5.77 -5.51 -1.90
N GLU A 77 7.00 -5.05 -1.84
CA GLU A 77 8.10 -5.89 -1.36
C GLU A 77 7.87 -6.33 0.08
N TYR A 78 7.43 -5.41 0.91
CA TYR A 78 7.15 -5.76 2.30
C TYR A 78 6.06 -6.82 2.41
N CYS A 79 5.11 -6.79 1.49
CA CYS A 79 4.05 -7.78 1.47
C CYS A 79 4.51 -9.13 0.93
N GLY A 80 5.74 -9.21 0.45
CA GLY A 80 6.23 -10.44 -0.14
C GLY A 80 5.70 -10.69 -1.52
N GLY A 81 5.08 -9.67 -2.12
CA GLY A 81 4.45 -9.83 -3.42
C GLY A 81 5.35 -9.53 -4.57
N ARG A 82 6.54 -10.06 -4.54
CA ARG A 82 7.46 -9.82 -5.61
C ARG A 82 6.98 -10.41 -6.91
N PRO A 83 7.30 -9.78 -8.03
CA PRO A 83 6.92 -10.33 -9.31
C PRO A 83 7.56 -11.69 -9.51
N LYS A 84 6.78 -12.60 -9.92
CA LYS A 84 7.26 -13.93 -10.10
C LYS A 84 8.22 -14.03 -11.24
N LEU A 85 8.04 -13.21 -12.22
CA LEU A 85 8.87 -13.28 -13.36
C LEU A 85 10.31 -12.99 -13.05
N ASN A 86 10.55 -12.45 -11.89
CA ASN A 86 11.88 -12.19 -11.55
C ASN A 86 12.65 -13.37 -11.20
N LYS A 87 12.05 -14.22 -11.07
CA LYS A 87 12.71 -15.21 -10.71
C LYS A 87 13.55 -15.70 -11.57
N GLY A 88 13.47 -15.81 -11.99
CA GLY A 88 14.22 -16.22 -12.89
C GLY A 88 15.43 -15.84 -13.07
N LEU A 89 15.27 -15.58 -12.86
CA LEU A 89 16.15 -15.14 -13.17
C LEU A 89 16.72 -15.53 -12.83
#